data_1f9eb464088221154ab6edea1accd7c2
#
_entry.id   1f9eb464088221154ab6edea1accd7c2
#
_cell.length_a   1.000
_cell.length_b   1.000
_cell.length_c   1.000
_cell.angle_alpha   90.00
_cell.angle_beta   90.00
_cell.angle_gamma   90.00
#
_symmetry.space_group_name_H-M   'P 1'
#
loop_
_entity.id
_entity.type
_entity.pdbx_description
1 polymer ?
#
loop_
_entity_poly.entity_id
_entity_poly.type
_entity_poly.pdbx_seq_one_letter_code
_entity_poly.pdbx_strand_id
1 'polypeptide(L)'
;IATPNAFHYVVAKAALENCKNVYCEKPLSISAEESRELAELAAKKGVVNYVGFNNTQNPANAYVRELVQSGALGKIMRFTGTYDQDQLLDESLPITWRHINKLAGCGALGDLGSHLLSISQFIMGDITKVNAVATTVFPKRPKSAGSTEMVDVENEDIMTFMAEYANGAIGQIACSRVATGRKNYLTYEIQGTKGSV
;
A
#
# COMPACT_ATOMS: atom_id res chain seq x y z
N ILE A 1 15.35 3.65 6.92
CA ILE A 1 15.59 2.52 5.98
C ILE A 1 14.85 2.87 4.71
N ALA A 2 15.56 2.91 3.58
CA ALA A 2 15.01 3.28 2.26
C ALA A 2 15.66 2.40 1.17
N THR A 3 15.75 1.12 1.43
CA THR A 3 16.25 0.09 0.51
C THR A 3 15.11 -0.47 -0.36
N PRO A 4 15.36 -1.35 -1.35
CA PRO A 4 14.31 -2.18 -1.92
C PRO A 4 13.61 -3.04 -0.84
N ASN A 5 12.32 -3.32 -1.02
CA ASN A 5 11.43 -3.89 0.00
C ASN A 5 11.98 -5.15 0.70
N ALA A 6 12.59 -6.07 -0.07
CA ALA A 6 13.14 -7.32 0.47
C ALA A 6 14.24 -7.12 1.55
N PHE A 7 14.87 -5.96 1.57
CA PHE A 7 15.93 -5.67 2.54
C PHE A 7 15.44 -4.92 3.79
N HIS A 8 14.18 -4.45 3.79
CA HIS A 8 13.61 -3.74 4.94
C HIS A 8 13.66 -4.58 6.21
N TYR A 9 13.20 -5.83 6.14
CA TYR A 9 13.16 -6.73 7.29
C TYR A 9 14.54 -6.93 7.92
N VAL A 10 15.54 -7.31 7.14
CA VAL A 10 16.88 -7.63 7.66
C VAL A 10 17.51 -6.40 8.34
N VAL A 11 17.39 -5.23 7.70
CA VAL A 11 17.96 -3.99 8.23
C VAL A 11 17.19 -3.50 9.46
N ALA A 12 15.84 -3.56 9.42
CA ALA A 12 15.02 -3.17 10.56
C ALA A 12 15.25 -4.08 11.77
N LYS A 13 15.31 -5.40 11.56
CA LYS A 13 15.58 -6.38 12.62
C LYS A 13 16.92 -6.11 13.29
N ALA A 14 17.99 -5.93 12.52
CA ALA A 14 19.30 -5.63 13.06
C ALA A 14 19.33 -4.32 13.87
N ALA A 15 18.62 -3.29 13.41
CA ALA A 15 18.51 -2.03 14.14
C ALA A 15 17.74 -2.19 15.46
N LEU A 16 16.59 -2.89 15.42
CA LEU A 16 15.75 -3.13 16.60
C LEU A 16 16.47 -4.01 17.62
N GLU A 17 17.18 -5.06 17.20
CA GLU A 17 18.00 -5.92 18.09
C GLU A 17 19.04 -5.11 18.86
N ASN A 18 19.60 -4.08 18.22
CA ASN A 18 20.56 -3.14 18.80
C ASN A 18 19.88 -1.92 19.46
N CYS A 19 18.59 -2.01 19.81
CA CYS A 19 17.83 -0.99 20.52
C CYS A 19 17.87 0.39 19.81
N LYS A 20 17.88 0.42 18.47
CA LYS A 20 17.81 1.66 17.71
C LYS A 20 16.37 2.02 17.37
N ASN A 21 16.05 3.31 17.38
CA ASN A 21 14.80 3.81 16.80
C ASN A 21 14.83 3.59 15.29
N VAL A 22 13.68 3.22 14.72
CA VAL A 22 13.58 2.84 13.30
C VAL A 22 12.51 3.65 12.59
N TYR A 23 12.88 4.33 11.52
CA TYR A 23 11.98 4.79 10.46
C TYR A 23 12.24 3.92 9.23
N CYS A 24 11.22 3.20 8.76
CA CYS A 24 11.33 2.32 7.60
C CYS A 24 10.34 2.75 6.52
N GLU A 25 10.80 2.82 5.27
CA GLU A 25 9.91 3.00 4.12
C GLU A 25 8.89 1.86 4.02
N LYS A 26 7.76 2.18 3.40
CA LYS A 26 6.69 1.23 3.11
C LYS A 26 7.03 0.37 1.86
N PRO A 27 6.52 -0.84 1.78
CA PRO A 27 5.93 -1.65 2.85
C PRO A 27 6.98 -2.05 3.88
N LEU A 28 6.57 -2.34 5.12
CA LEU A 28 7.52 -2.68 6.20
C LEU A 28 8.39 -3.90 5.87
N SER A 29 7.82 -4.88 5.16
CA SER A 29 8.51 -6.06 4.64
C SER A 29 7.73 -6.63 3.44
N ILE A 30 8.20 -7.74 2.89
CA ILE A 30 7.53 -8.46 1.79
C ILE A 30 6.60 -9.58 2.27
N SER A 31 6.50 -9.84 3.58
CA SER A 31 5.59 -10.83 4.17
C SER A 31 4.93 -10.34 5.46
N ALA A 32 3.75 -10.88 5.74
CA ALA A 32 3.01 -10.57 6.97
C ALA A 32 3.75 -11.10 8.22
N GLU A 33 4.41 -12.24 8.11
CA GLU A 33 5.18 -12.88 9.18
C GLU A 33 6.35 -12.00 9.60
N GLU A 34 7.15 -11.53 8.64
CA GLU A 34 8.27 -10.61 8.89
C GLU A 34 7.79 -9.30 9.54
N SER A 35 6.69 -8.73 9.02
CA SER A 35 6.13 -7.49 9.57
C SER A 35 5.65 -7.67 11.01
N ARG A 36 5.05 -8.82 11.34
CA ARG A 36 4.62 -9.15 12.70
C ARG A 36 5.81 -9.29 13.64
N GLU A 37 6.85 -10.02 13.21
CA GLU A 37 8.08 -10.19 14.00
C GLU A 37 8.74 -8.84 14.31
N LEU A 38 8.83 -7.93 13.34
CA LEU A 38 9.38 -6.59 13.56
C LEU A 38 8.54 -5.78 14.56
N ALA A 39 7.22 -5.84 14.46
CA ALA A 39 6.33 -5.14 15.38
C ALA A 39 6.46 -5.67 16.83
N GLU A 40 6.50 -6.98 17.00
CA GLU A 40 6.71 -7.62 18.30
C GLU A 40 8.09 -7.30 18.88
N LEU A 41 9.13 -7.33 18.05
CA LEU A 41 10.50 -7.00 18.46
C LEU A 41 10.60 -5.53 18.88
N ALA A 42 10.01 -4.60 18.12
CA ALA A 42 10.00 -3.18 18.48
C ALA A 42 9.31 -2.93 19.81
N ALA A 43 8.15 -3.56 20.03
CA ALA A 43 7.42 -3.49 21.29
C ALA A 43 8.25 -4.05 22.47
N LYS A 44 8.87 -5.22 22.28
CA LYS A 44 9.75 -5.86 23.28
C LYS A 44 10.95 -4.99 23.65
N LYS A 45 11.52 -4.27 22.68
CA LYS A 45 12.69 -3.41 22.89
C LYS A 45 12.32 -2.02 23.41
N GLY A 46 11.04 -1.63 23.36
CA GLY A 46 10.56 -0.32 23.83
C GLY A 46 11.14 0.84 23.02
N VAL A 47 11.46 0.63 21.73
CA VAL A 47 12.05 1.66 20.86
C VAL A 47 10.99 2.36 20.03
N VAL A 48 11.27 3.62 19.66
CA VAL A 48 10.41 4.37 18.73
C VAL A 48 10.54 3.79 17.33
N ASN A 49 9.42 3.51 16.71
CA ASN A 49 9.39 2.96 15.37
C ASN A 49 8.25 3.59 14.55
N TYR A 50 8.47 3.72 13.24
CA TYR A 50 7.50 4.26 12.31
C TYR A 50 7.68 3.65 10.91
N VAL A 51 6.56 3.34 10.25
CA VAL A 51 6.54 2.93 8.85
C VAL A 51 6.10 4.11 7.98
N GLY A 52 6.77 4.36 6.86
CA GLY A 52 6.64 5.53 6.01
C GLY A 52 5.29 5.72 5.29
N PHE A 53 4.17 5.41 5.94
CA PHE A 53 2.82 5.71 5.43
C PHE A 53 2.47 7.18 5.66
N ASN A 54 3.14 8.06 4.93
CA ASN A 54 3.04 9.51 5.08
C ASN A 54 1.62 10.07 4.93
N ASN A 55 0.76 9.43 4.14
CA ASN A 55 -0.62 9.88 3.92
C ASN A 55 -1.47 9.84 5.20
N THR A 56 -1.17 8.98 6.17
CA THR A 56 -1.86 8.96 7.47
C THR A 56 -1.55 10.19 8.32
N GLN A 57 -0.47 10.90 8.02
CA GLN A 57 -0.07 12.14 8.70
C GLN A 57 -0.62 13.41 8.00
N ASN A 58 -1.34 13.26 6.89
CA ASN A 58 -1.97 14.39 6.22
C ASN A 58 -3.12 14.95 7.10
N PRO A 59 -3.12 16.26 7.43
CA PRO A 59 -4.17 16.86 8.25
C PRO A 59 -5.59 16.66 7.72
N ALA A 60 -5.77 16.62 6.38
CA ALA A 60 -7.07 16.33 5.78
C ALA A 60 -7.57 14.92 6.14
N ASN A 61 -6.68 13.90 6.09
CA ASN A 61 -7.03 12.53 6.48
C ASN A 61 -7.30 12.42 7.98
N ALA A 62 -6.59 13.16 8.82
CA ALA A 62 -6.87 13.25 10.25
C ALA A 62 -8.26 13.85 10.51
N TYR A 63 -8.62 14.91 9.80
CA TYR A 63 -9.96 15.52 9.90
C TYR A 63 -11.08 14.58 9.42
N VAL A 64 -10.87 13.88 8.31
CA VAL A 64 -11.83 12.87 7.84
C VAL A 64 -12.03 11.77 8.89
N ARG A 65 -10.94 11.32 9.52
CA ARG A 65 -11.02 10.36 10.64
C ARG A 65 -11.86 10.90 11.80
N GLU A 66 -11.68 12.15 12.16
CA GLU A 66 -12.48 12.82 13.21
C GLU A 66 -13.97 12.84 12.85
N LEU A 67 -14.33 13.19 11.60
CA LEU A 67 -15.72 13.15 11.11
C LEU A 67 -16.36 11.75 11.23
N VAL A 68 -15.59 10.71 10.93
CA VAL A 68 -16.05 9.32 11.07
C VAL A 68 -16.20 8.94 12.55
N GLN A 69 -15.19 9.22 13.38
CA GLN A 69 -15.16 8.81 14.79
C GLN A 69 -16.17 9.59 15.66
N SER A 70 -16.42 10.85 15.35
CA SER A 70 -17.43 11.67 16.05
C SER A 70 -18.86 11.29 15.69
N GLY A 71 -19.06 10.45 14.65
CA GLY A 71 -20.40 10.11 14.16
C GLY A 71 -21.07 11.22 13.35
N ALA A 72 -20.34 12.25 12.93
CA ALA A 72 -20.86 13.34 12.11
C ALA A 72 -21.45 12.84 10.78
N LEU A 73 -20.86 11.79 10.19
CA LEU A 73 -21.37 11.15 8.97
C LEU A 73 -22.47 10.10 9.24
N GLY A 74 -22.85 9.86 10.50
CA GLY A 74 -23.78 8.81 10.88
C GLY A 74 -23.15 7.41 10.81
N LYS A 75 -23.98 6.36 10.55
CA LYS A 75 -23.46 5.02 10.33
C LYS A 75 -22.70 4.99 8.99
N ILE A 76 -21.45 4.58 9.02
CA ILE A 76 -20.66 4.45 7.80
C ILE A 76 -21.12 3.22 7.02
N MET A 77 -21.32 3.40 5.72
CA MET A 77 -21.84 2.37 4.81
C MET A 77 -20.78 1.89 3.83
N ARG A 78 -19.97 2.81 3.26
CA ARG A 78 -19.05 2.46 2.19
C ARG A 78 -17.80 3.34 2.19
N PHE A 79 -16.67 2.72 1.87
CA PHE A 79 -15.42 3.36 1.45
C PHE A 79 -15.18 3.02 -0.02
N THR A 80 -14.88 3.99 -0.86
CA THR A 80 -14.43 3.78 -2.25
C THR A 80 -13.16 4.55 -2.46
N GLY A 81 -12.12 3.89 -2.98
CA GLY A 81 -10.85 4.58 -3.18
C GLY A 81 -10.04 4.04 -4.37
N THR A 82 -9.25 4.93 -4.96
CA THR A 82 -8.39 4.62 -6.09
C THR A 82 -7.03 5.29 -5.91
N TYR A 83 -5.96 4.58 -6.21
CA TYR A 83 -4.63 5.14 -6.34
C TYR A 83 -3.99 4.71 -7.65
N ASP A 84 -3.94 5.63 -8.60
CA ASP A 84 -3.50 5.37 -9.97
C ASP A 84 -2.30 6.22 -10.34
N GLN A 85 -1.36 5.60 -11.06
CA GLN A 85 -0.20 6.23 -11.70
C GLN A 85 0.01 5.63 -13.09
N ASP A 86 0.68 6.37 -13.99
CA ASP A 86 1.04 5.90 -15.33
C ASP A 86 2.55 5.65 -15.49
N GLN A 87 3.29 5.62 -14.39
CA GLN A 87 4.76 5.55 -14.39
C GLN A 87 5.34 4.32 -15.09
N LEU A 88 4.57 3.25 -15.23
CA LEU A 88 4.96 2.01 -15.90
C LEU A 88 4.14 1.71 -17.16
N LEU A 89 3.40 2.70 -17.67
CA LEU A 89 2.57 2.55 -18.86
C LEU A 89 3.39 2.32 -20.13
N ASP A 90 4.57 2.92 -20.23
CA ASP A 90 5.48 2.71 -21.36
C ASP A 90 6.13 1.32 -21.28
N GLU A 91 5.76 0.43 -22.20
CA GLU A 91 6.28 -0.95 -22.26
C GLU A 91 7.77 -1.03 -22.62
N SER A 92 8.35 0.04 -23.20
CA SER A 92 9.77 0.11 -23.55
C SER A 92 10.67 0.36 -22.33
N LEU A 93 10.11 0.73 -21.18
CA LEU A 93 10.86 0.89 -19.94
C LEU A 93 11.44 -0.45 -19.48
N PRO A 94 12.72 -0.48 -19.06
CA PRO A 94 13.36 -1.70 -18.64
C PRO A 94 12.79 -2.23 -17.33
N ILE A 95 13.03 -3.52 -17.09
CA ILE A 95 12.69 -4.15 -15.81
C ILE A 95 13.42 -3.47 -14.66
N THR A 96 12.75 -3.37 -13.52
CA THR A 96 13.35 -2.88 -12.27
C THR A 96 13.06 -3.89 -11.16
N TRP A 97 13.64 -3.69 -9.99
CA TRP A 97 13.37 -4.52 -8.82
C TRP A 97 11.86 -4.61 -8.44
N ARG A 98 11.08 -3.56 -8.79
CA ARG A 98 9.61 -3.51 -8.56
C ARG A 98 8.81 -4.53 -9.36
N HIS A 99 9.39 -5.08 -10.42
CA HIS A 99 8.76 -6.11 -11.26
C HIS A 99 9.11 -7.54 -10.82
N ILE A 100 10.04 -7.67 -9.87
CA ILE A 100 10.58 -8.96 -9.41
C ILE A 100 9.97 -9.27 -8.04
N ASN A 101 9.16 -10.32 -7.96
CA ASN A 101 8.41 -10.67 -6.74
C ASN A 101 9.35 -10.87 -5.53
N LYS A 102 10.46 -11.56 -5.72
CA LYS A 102 11.47 -11.79 -4.66
C LYS A 102 12.02 -10.50 -4.05
N LEU A 103 12.01 -9.38 -4.78
CA LEU A 103 12.56 -8.10 -4.32
C LEU A 103 11.49 -7.12 -3.84
N ALA A 104 10.32 -7.17 -4.47
CA ALA A 104 9.24 -6.22 -4.19
C ALA A 104 8.11 -6.81 -3.33
N GLY A 105 7.91 -8.13 -3.36
CA GLY A 105 6.81 -8.83 -2.70
C GLY A 105 5.51 -8.83 -3.50
N CYS A 106 5.12 -7.68 -4.06
CA CYS A 106 3.97 -7.49 -4.94
C CYS A 106 4.16 -6.25 -5.82
N GLY A 107 3.25 -5.99 -6.74
CA GLY A 107 3.31 -4.89 -7.70
C GLY A 107 2.55 -3.64 -7.23
N ALA A 108 1.49 -3.30 -7.97
CA ALA A 108 0.66 -2.12 -7.69
C ALA A 108 0.06 -2.13 -6.29
N LEU A 109 -0.27 -3.30 -5.74
CA LEU A 109 -0.76 -3.42 -4.38
C LEU A 109 0.25 -2.90 -3.35
N GLY A 110 1.48 -3.36 -3.40
CA GLY A 110 2.53 -2.96 -2.45
C GLY A 110 3.01 -1.53 -2.65
N ASP A 111 3.05 -1.08 -3.91
CA ASP A 111 3.56 0.26 -4.22
C ASP A 111 2.52 1.35 -3.99
N LEU A 112 1.29 1.16 -4.45
CA LEU A 112 0.20 2.13 -4.40
C LEU A 112 -0.93 1.72 -3.47
N GLY A 113 -1.43 0.48 -3.60
CA GLY A 113 -2.55 -0.02 -2.81
C GLY A 113 -2.30 -0.01 -1.31
N SER A 114 -1.06 -0.24 -0.88
CA SER A 114 -0.68 -0.19 0.54
C SER A 114 -0.93 1.18 1.18
N HIS A 115 -0.72 2.28 0.45
CA HIS A 115 -1.04 3.62 0.94
C HIS A 115 -2.55 3.80 1.14
N LEU A 116 -3.35 3.35 0.16
CA LEU A 116 -4.80 3.47 0.24
C LEU A 116 -5.40 2.57 1.32
N LEU A 117 -4.85 1.36 1.48
CA LEU A 117 -5.18 0.46 2.59
C LEU A 117 -4.87 1.10 3.94
N SER A 118 -3.69 1.70 4.07
CA SER A 118 -3.26 2.38 5.29
C SER A 118 -4.21 3.54 5.65
N ILE A 119 -4.61 4.37 4.67
CA ILE A 119 -5.60 5.44 4.86
C ILE A 119 -6.95 4.84 5.27
N SER A 120 -7.42 3.82 4.55
CA SER A 120 -8.73 3.22 4.82
C SER A 120 -8.81 2.62 6.23
N GLN A 121 -7.80 1.88 6.66
CA GLN A 121 -7.75 1.32 8.02
C GLN A 121 -7.56 2.40 9.09
N PHE A 122 -6.79 3.44 8.81
CA PHE A 122 -6.62 4.59 9.72
C PHE A 122 -7.96 5.29 10.01
N ILE A 123 -8.86 5.36 9.03
CA ILE A 123 -10.14 6.06 9.13
C ILE A 123 -11.28 5.11 9.53
N MET A 124 -11.36 3.95 8.89
CA MET A 124 -12.50 3.03 8.96
C MET A 124 -12.33 1.91 10.00
N GLY A 125 -11.08 1.64 10.44
CA GLY A 125 -10.73 0.49 11.28
C GLY A 125 -10.41 -0.77 10.47
N ASP A 126 -10.42 -1.92 11.14
CA ASP A 126 -9.90 -3.17 10.61
C ASP A 126 -10.74 -3.75 9.47
N ILE A 127 -10.05 -4.31 8.48
CA ILE A 127 -10.63 -5.10 7.40
C ILE A 127 -10.73 -6.56 7.88
N THR A 128 -11.91 -7.16 7.74
CA THR A 128 -12.20 -8.53 8.21
C THR A 128 -12.25 -9.55 7.07
N LYS A 129 -12.62 -9.11 5.85
CA LYS A 129 -12.65 -9.96 4.66
C LYS A 129 -12.24 -9.19 3.42
N VAL A 130 -11.63 -9.90 2.47
CA VAL A 130 -11.25 -9.36 1.16
C VAL A 130 -11.54 -10.37 0.05
N ASN A 131 -11.86 -9.83 -1.13
CA ASN A 131 -11.88 -10.57 -2.39
C ASN A 131 -11.22 -9.68 -3.45
N ALA A 132 -10.25 -10.19 -4.17
CA ALA A 132 -9.41 -9.39 -5.07
C ALA A 132 -9.18 -10.05 -6.43
N VAL A 133 -8.98 -9.20 -7.44
CA VAL A 133 -8.52 -9.58 -8.77
C VAL A 133 -7.33 -8.71 -9.14
N ALA A 134 -6.29 -9.34 -9.66
CA ALA A 134 -5.06 -8.68 -10.11
C ALA A 134 -4.70 -9.09 -11.54
N THR A 135 -4.01 -8.20 -12.26
CA THR A 135 -3.53 -8.49 -13.61
C THR A 135 -2.17 -7.83 -13.87
N THR A 136 -1.34 -8.50 -14.65
CA THR A 136 -0.11 -7.97 -15.23
C THR A 136 -0.38 -7.62 -16.69
N VAL A 137 -0.39 -6.32 -17.00
CA VAL A 137 -0.72 -5.81 -18.34
C VAL A 137 0.45 -6.02 -19.31
N PHE A 138 1.66 -5.76 -18.83
CA PHE A 138 2.90 -5.94 -19.57
C PHE A 138 3.71 -7.10 -18.99
N PRO A 139 3.47 -8.35 -19.46
CA PRO A 139 4.08 -9.55 -18.87
C PRO A 139 5.58 -9.67 -19.14
N LYS A 140 6.12 -8.85 -20.03
CA LYS A 140 7.56 -8.79 -20.34
C LYS A 140 8.02 -7.37 -20.50
N ARG A 141 9.29 -7.12 -20.12
CA ARG A 141 9.95 -5.83 -20.31
C ARG A 141 11.39 -6.04 -20.78
N PRO A 142 11.98 -5.02 -21.45
CA PRO A 142 13.41 -5.06 -21.78
C PRO A 142 14.26 -5.27 -20.53
N LYS A 143 15.29 -6.08 -20.63
CA LYS A 143 16.24 -6.36 -19.53
C LYS A 143 17.00 -5.12 -19.08
N SER A 144 17.31 -4.22 -20.02
CA SER A 144 17.95 -2.93 -19.77
C SER A 144 17.52 -1.94 -20.85
N ALA A 145 17.78 -0.66 -20.65
CA ALA A 145 17.47 0.38 -21.65
C ALA A 145 18.10 0.05 -23.02
N GLY A 146 17.28 0.03 -24.08
CA GLY A 146 17.71 -0.28 -25.45
C GLY A 146 17.95 -1.77 -25.72
N SER A 147 17.74 -2.67 -24.76
CA SER A 147 17.89 -4.10 -24.97
C SER A 147 16.72 -4.67 -25.78
N THR A 148 17.01 -5.61 -26.68
CA THR A 148 16.02 -6.46 -27.35
C THR A 148 15.70 -7.73 -26.56
N GLU A 149 16.50 -8.05 -25.53
CA GLU A 149 16.24 -9.17 -24.62
C GLU A 149 15.09 -8.81 -23.69
N MET A 150 13.99 -9.57 -23.76
CA MET A 150 12.81 -9.38 -22.92
C MET A 150 12.84 -10.37 -21.75
N VAL A 151 12.49 -9.89 -20.57
CA VAL A 151 12.41 -10.67 -19.31
C VAL A 151 11.01 -10.57 -18.71
N ASP A 152 10.62 -11.61 -17.96
CA ASP A 152 9.29 -11.71 -17.40
C ASP A 152 9.08 -10.71 -16.26
N VAL A 153 7.88 -10.15 -16.20
CA VAL A 153 7.35 -9.35 -15.09
C VAL A 153 6.55 -10.26 -14.17
N GLU A 154 6.94 -10.33 -12.90
CA GLU A 154 6.36 -11.27 -11.93
C GLU A 154 5.20 -10.65 -11.11
N ASN A 155 5.16 -9.31 -11.03
CA ASN A 155 4.21 -8.58 -10.19
C ASN A 155 3.09 -7.93 -11.00
N GLU A 156 1.94 -7.78 -10.36
CA GLU A 156 0.75 -7.18 -10.98
C GLU A 156 0.91 -5.67 -11.24
N ASP A 157 0.30 -5.21 -12.34
CA ASP A 157 0.21 -3.78 -12.71
C ASP A 157 -1.07 -3.13 -12.19
N ILE A 158 -2.13 -3.93 -12.03
CA ILE A 158 -3.45 -3.46 -11.58
C ILE A 158 -3.99 -4.44 -10.55
N MET A 159 -4.59 -3.91 -9.48
CA MET A 159 -5.37 -4.70 -8.54
C MET A 159 -6.65 -3.96 -8.16
N THR A 160 -7.74 -4.70 -8.09
CA THR A 160 -9.02 -4.22 -7.54
C THR A 160 -9.49 -5.23 -6.50
N PHE A 161 -9.98 -4.72 -5.37
CA PHE A 161 -10.55 -5.58 -4.33
C PHE A 161 -11.74 -4.97 -3.62
N MET A 162 -12.58 -5.85 -3.11
CA MET A 162 -13.67 -5.55 -2.19
C MET A 162 -13.26 -5.96 -0.79
N ALA A 163 -13.69 -5.18 0.20
CA ALA A 163 -13.41 -5.42 1.61
C ALA A 163 -14.68 -5.32 2.46
N GLU A 164 -14.72 -6.07 3.56
CA GLU A 164 -15.65 -5.84 4.67
C GLU A 164 -14.84 -5.31 5.86
N TYR A 165 -15.32 -4.22 6.47
CA TYR A 165 -14.72 -3.65 7.67
C TYR A 165 -15.41 -4.18 8.94
N ALA A 166 -14.70 -4.16 10.05
CA ALA A 166 -15.23 -4.61 11.35
C ALA A 166 -16.47 -3.83 11.80
N ASN A 167 -16.65 -2.59 11.35
CA ASN A 167 -17.83 -1.77 11.62
C ASN A 167 -19.05 -2.10 10.73
N GLY A 168 -18.91 -3.09 9.83
CA GLY A 168 -19.96 -3.55 8.91
C GLY A 168 -20.06 -2.74 7.60
N ALA A 169 -19.20 -1.75 7.39
CA ALA A 169 -19.10 -1.05 6.11
C ALA A 169 -18.43 -1.94 5.04
N ILE A 170 -18.71 -1.67 3.78
CA ILE A 170 -18.02 -2.31 2.65
C ILE A 170 -17.01 -1.36 2.01
N GLY A 171 -15.93 -1.92 1.46
CA GLY A 171 -14.90 -1.19 0.73
C GLY A 171 -14.78 -1.64 -0.71
N GLN A 172 -14.48 -0.70 -1.60
CA GLN A 172 -14.04 -0.95 -2.96
C GLN A 172 -12.76 -0.16 -3.20
N ILE A 173 -11.67 -0.86 -3.46
CA ILE A 173 -10.34 -0.25 -3.57
C ILE A 173 -9.69 -0.75 -4.86
N ALA A 174 -9.10 0.19 -5.61
CA ALA A 174 -8.38 -0.10 -6.84
C ALA A 174 -7.01 0.59 -6.84
N CYS A 175 -6.03 -0.02 -7.47
CA CYS A 175 -4.74 0.61 -7.73
C CYS A 175 -4.17 0.16 -9.07
N SER A 176 -3.51 1.08 -9.76
CA SER A 176 -2.88 0.83 -11.05
C SER A 176 -1.60 1.65 -11.18
N ARG A 177 -0.54 1.05 -11.69
CA ARG A 177 0.70 1.73 -12.06
C ARG A 177 0.82 1.98 -13.58
N VAL A 178 -0.27 1.66 -14.33
CA VAL A 178 -0.36 1.78 -15.79
C VAL A 178 -1.63 2.53 -16.23
N ALA A 179 -2.17 3.40 -15.38
CA ALA A 179 -3.40 4.15 -15.65
C ALA A 179 -3.10 5.41 -16.49
N THR A 180 -3.45 5.37 -17.76
CA THR A 180 -3.18 6.43 -18.73
C THR A 180 -3.55 7.83 -18.22
N GLY A 181 -2.58 8.76 -18.22
CA GLY A 181 -2.76 10.15 -17.83
C GLY A 181 -2.85 10.44 -16.34
N ARG A 182 -2.77 9.39 -15.49
CA ARG A 182 -2.76 9.55 -14.03
C ARG A 182 -1.31 9.62 -13.53
N LYS A 183 -0.86 10.80 -13.14
CA LYS A 183 0.53 10.99 -12.65
C LYS A 183 0.69 10.58 -11.19
N ASN A 184 -0.27 10.96 -10.35
CA ASN A 184 -0.30 10.61 -8.93
C ASN A 184 -1.74 10.83 -8.40
N TYR A 185 -2.68 10.00 -8.86
CA TYR A 185 -4.10 10.16 -8.59
C TYR A 185 -4.53 9.27 -7.43
N LEU A 186 -4.47 9.84 -6.22
CA LEU A 186 -5.01 9.23 -5.02
C LEU A 186 -6.30 9.95 -4.64
N THR A 187 -7.40 9.19 -4.58
CA THR A 187 -8.72 9.71 -4.19
C THR A 187 -9.48 8.65 -3.41
N TYR A 188 -10.36 9.10 -2.53
CA TYR A 188 -11.32 8.23 -1.86
C TYR A 188 -12.59 9.01 -1.48
N GLU A 189 -13.65 8.28 -1.22
CA GLU A 189 -14.93 8.76 -0.72
C GLU A 189 -15.42 7.84 0.40
N ILE A 190 -15.97 8.44 1.45
CA ILE A 190 -16.63 7.73 2.55
C ILE A 190 -18.07 8.16 2.60
N GLN A 191 -18.99 7.20 2.58
CA GLN A 191 -20.43 7.42 2.63
C GLN A 191 -21.01 6.94 3.95
N GLY A 192 -21.65 7.85 4.64
CA GLY A 192 -22.42 7.60 5.85
C GLY A 192 -23.91 7.94 5.67
N THR A 193 -24.73 7.59 6.64
CA THR A 193 -26.19 7.82 6.59
C THR A 193 -26.59 9.28 6.76
N LYS A 194 -25.69 10.14 7.21
CA LYS A 194 -25.92 11.58 7.44
C LYS A 194 -25.09 12.48 6.53
N GLY A 195 -24.15 11.92 5.79
CA GLY A 195 -23.28 12.68 4.87
C GLY A 195 -22.18 11.84 4.28
N SER A 196 -21.43 12.43 3.35
CA SER A 196 -20.25 11.84 2.73
C SER A 196 -19.09 12.84 2.71
N VAL A 197 -17.88 12.33 2.57
CA VAL A 197 -16.65 13.11 2.46
C VAL A 197 -15.73 12.45 1.44
#